data_21c4843caf8c7f7a7b8269e515802023
#
_entry.id   21c4843caf8c7f7a7b8269e515802023
#
_cell.length_a   1.000
_cell.length_b   1.000
_cell.length_c   1.000
_cell.angle_alpha   90.00
_cell.angle_beta   90.00
_cell.angle_gamma   90.00
#
_symmetry.space_group_name_H-M   'P 1'
#
loop_
_entity.id
_entity.type
_entity.pdbx_description
1 polymer ?
#
loop_
_entity_poly.entity_id
_entity_poly.type
_entity_poly.pdbx_seq_one_letter_code
_entity_poly.pdbx_strand_id
1 'polypeptide(L)'
;MSSSGQNRNSGSGNPISNLSAGLKQVNLNDQQQNEVNLNLLQQQLQNETNNPKSQSRITHFFQNQPSEGYTLFSHRSAPNGFKVAIILSELNLNFNTIFLDFNNGEQRAPEFVTINPNARVPALIDHQNENTSIWESGAIILYLVSKYLKENGECPLWSDNLIEQSQIASWLFFQTSGHAPMIGQALHFRYFHSCSVPSAVERYTDEVRRVYGVLEMALAERREALIMDLDVDNAAAYSAGTTPLSQSRYFDYPVWLIGDRATVADLSFVPWNNVVDRIGINLKNEFPEVYKWTKHMMRRQAVIRALRGD
;
A
#
# COMPACT_ATOMS: atom_id res chain seq x y z
N MET A 1 56.85 37.90 58.79
CA MET A 1 57.15 36.62 58.14
C MET A 1 56.13 36.33 57.07
N SER A 2 56.60 36.42 55.90
CA SER A 2 56.12 36.07 54.55
C SER A 2 55.04 35.00 54.44
N SER A 3 54.01 35.27 53.65
CA SER A 3 53.45 34.26 52.81
C SER A 3 52.73 34.89 51.60
N SER A 4 53.13 34.40 50.51
CA SER A 4 52.79 34.76 49.14
C SER A 4 51.34 34.50 48.75
N GLY A 5 50.70 35.49 48.11
CA GLY A 5 49.39 35.32 47.45
C GLY A 5 49.53 34.80 46.06
N GLN A 6 48.79 33.76 45.73
CA GLN A 6 48.59 33.34 44.34
C GLN A 6 47.25 33.86 43.84
N ASN A 7 47.35 34.64 42.78
CA ASN A 7 46.19 35.10 41.97
C ASN A 7 45.65 33.93 41.13
N ARG A 8 44.38 33.55 41.32
CA ARG A 8 43.64 32.66 40.39
C ARG A 8 42.68 33.51 39.60
N ASN A 9 43.03 33.70 38.38
CA ASN A 9 42.12 34.23 37.35
C ASN A 9 41.12 33.14 36.96
N SER A 10 39.86 33.27 37.37
CA SER A 10 38.75 32.40 36.94
C SER A 10 38.06 33.05 35.74
N GLY A 11 38.44 32.64 34.55
CA GLY A 11 37.68 32.93 33.34
C GLY A 11 36.38 32.09 33.30
N SER A 12 35.26 32.68 33.70
CA SER A 12 33.95 32.08 33.52
C SER A 12 33.48 32.33 32.11
N GLY A 13 33.81 31.42 31.18
CA GLY A 13 33.17 31.32 29.89
C GLY A 13 31.73 30.79 30.06
N ASN A 14 30.76 31.54 29.60
CA ASN A 14 29.33 31.25 29.73
C ASN A 14 29.00 29.94 28.98
N PRO A 15 28.52 28.86 29.66
CA PRO A 15 28.25 27.56 28.99
C PRO A 15 27.23 27.64 27.86
N ILE A 16 26.37 28.64 27.83
CA ILE A 16 25.34 28.84 26.81
C ILE A 16 25.92 29.30 25.47
N SER A 17 27.03 30.06 25.45
CA SER A 17 27.66 30.51 24.21
C SER A 17 28.36 29.37 23.47
N ASN A 18 28.89 28.39 24.18
CA ASN A 18 29.55 27.22 23.59
C ASN A 18 28.52 26.21 23.03
N LEU A 19 27.33 26.07 23.64
CA LEU A 19 26.23 25.27 23.14
C LEU A 19 25.63 25.88 21.87
N SER A 20 25.47 27.20 21.80
CA SER A 20 24.90 27.86 20.60
C SER A 20 25.87 27.83 19.40
N ALA A 21 27.19 27.88 19.64
CA ALA A 21 28.20 27.72 18.59
C ALA A 21 28.26 26.27 18.08
N GLY A 22 28.16 25.28 18.96
CA GLY A 22 28.12 23.86 18.61
C GLY A 22 26.85 23.50 17.80
N LEU A 23 25.69 24.00 18.22
CA LEU A 23 24.41 23.78 17.48
C LEU A 23 24.40 24.46 16.12
N LYS A 24 25.02 25.63 15.96
CA LYS A 24 25.19 26.28 14.65
C LYS A 24 26.12 25.50 13.71
N GLN A 25 27.18 24.90 14.26
CA GLN A 25 28.13 24.12 13.46
C GLN A 25 27.55 22.74 13.04
N VAL A 26 26.75 22.11 13.93
CA VAL A 26 26.00 20.88 13.59
C VAL A 26 24.96 21.17 12.49
N ASN A 27 24.20 22.28 12.60
CA ASN A 27 23.22 22.65 11.58
C ASN A 27 23.87 22.98 10.21
N LEU A 28 25.05 23.59 10.19
CA LEU A 28 25.77 23.88 8.94
C LEU A 28 26.31 22.60 8.28
N ASN A 29 26.85 21.67 9.07
CA ASN A 29 27.30 20.37 8.53
C ASN A 29 26.12 19.52 8.02
N ASP A 30 24.98 19.51 8.70
CA ASP A 30 23.78 18.81 8.26
C ASP A 30 23.21 19.41 6.97
N GLN A 31 23.21 20.73 6.82
CA GLN A 31 22.81 21.40 5.59
C GLN A 31 23.73 21.09 4.41
N GLN A 32 25.05 21.16 4.62
CA GLN A 32 26.02 20.79 3.59
C GLN A 32 25.93 19.31 3.21
N GLN A 33 25.75 18.41 4.17
CA GLN A 33 25.58 16.98 3.93
C GLN A 33 24.28 16.72 3.15
N ASN A 34 23.19 17.42 3.48
CA ASN A 34 21.92 17.33 2.77
C ASN A 34 22.03 17.87 1.34
N GLU A 35 22.75 18.97 1.10
CA GLU A 35 23.00 19.49 -0.25
C GLU A 35 23.87 18.53 -1.08
N VAL A 36 24.92 17.94 -0.50
CA VAL A 36 25.74 16.92 -1.16
C VAL A 36 24.90 15.68 -1.49
N ASN A 37 24.09 15.23 -0.57
CA ASN A 37 23.19 14.08 -0.80
C ASN A 37 22.14 14.39 -1.87
N LEU A 38 21.59 15.60 -1.89
CA LEU A 38 20.64 16.04 -2.92
C LEU A 38 21.28 16.12 -4.29
N ASN A 39 22.50 16.65 -4.39
CA ASN A 39 23.26 16.72 -5.62
C ASN A 39 23.67 15.33 -6.14
N LEU A 40 24.07 14.42 -5.25
CA LEU A 40 24.36 13.02 -5.59
C LEU A 40 23.10 12.31 -6.08
N LEU A 41 21.95 12.54 -5.42
CA LEU A 41 20.66 11.99 -5.84
C LEU A 41 20.23 12.54 -7.21
N GLN A 42 20.43 13.83 -7.44
CA GLN A 42 20.17 14.46 -8.74
C GLN A 42 21.09 13.94 -9.84
N GLN A 43 22.38 13.74 -9.54
CA GLN A 43 23.32 13.13 -10.49
C GLN A 43 23.00 11.66 -10.79
N GLN A 44 22.59 10.89 -9.77
CA GLN A 44 22.13 9.51 -9.98
C GLN A 44 20.85 9.47 -10.82
N LEU A 45 19.89 10.34 -10.55
CA LEU A 45 18.67 10.50 -11.36
C LEU A 45 19.00 10.88 -12.81
N GLN A 46 19.92 11.82 -13.03
CA GLN A 46 20.35 12.22 -14.39
C GLN A 46 21.10 11.11 -15.13
N ASN A 47 21.94 10.34 -14.45
CA ASN A 47 22.66 9.23 -15.07
C ASN A 47 21.74 8.05 -15.41
N GLU A 48 20.70 7.80 -14.60
CA GLU A 48 19.72 6.75 -14.85
C GLU A 48 18.68 7.14 -15.92
N THR A 49 18.35 8.44 -16.04
CA THR A 49 17.46 8.97 -17.10
C THR A 49 18.13 8.97 -18.48
N ASN A 50 19.44 8.91 -18.55
CA ASN A 50 20.21 8.90 -19.80
C ASN A 50 20.50 7.49 -20.36
N ASN A 51 19.85 6.44 -19.88
CA ASN A 51 20.01 5.10 -20.43
C ASN A 51 19.25 4.96 -21.77
N PRO A 52 19.96 4.87 -22.94
CA PRO A 52 19.32 4.92 -24.26
C PRO A 52 18.34 3.75 -24.52
N LYS A 53 18.45 2.64 -23.78
CA LYS A 53 17.57 1.46 -23.95
C LYS A 53 16.23 1.59 -23.24
N SER A 54 16.17 2.28 -22.09
CA SER A 54 14.91 2.51 -21.39
C SER A 54 14.09 3.63 -22.03
N GLN A 55 14.76 4.68 -22.52
CA GLN A 55 14.13 5.82 -23.19
C GLN A 55 13.32 5.42 -24.42
N SER A 56 13.81 4.45 -25.23
CA SER A 56 13.16 4.14 -26.51
C SER A 56 11.75 3.54 -26.35
N ARG A 57 11.52 2.69 -25.35
CA ARG A 57 10.23 2.00 -25.16
C ARG A 57 9.18 2.90 -24.51
N ILE A 58 9.54 3.62 -23.47
CA ILE A 58 8.66 4.57 -22.78
C ILE A 58 8.36 5.77 -23.67
N THR A 59 9.37 6.35 -24.30
CA THR A 59 9.20 7.45 -25.27
C THR A 59 8.28 7.03 -26.42
N HIS A 60 8.46 5.83 -26.97
CA HIS A 60 7.59 5.32 -28.04
C HIS A 60 6.13 5.21 -27.60
N PHE A 61 5.86 4.73 -26.37
CA PHE A 61 4.50 4.69 -25.82
C PHE A 61 3.88 6.09 -25.78
N PHE A 62 4.59 7.09 -25.23
CA PHE A 62 4.05 8.44 -25.11
C PHE A 62 3.83 9.15 -26.45
N GLN A 63 4.53 8.74 -27.49
CA GLN A 63 4.29 9.21 -28.86
C GLN A 63 3.10 8.52 -29.55
N ASN A 64 2.71 7.33 -29.07
CA ASN A 64 1.70 6.48 -29.71
C ASN A 64 0.66 6.00 -28.67
N GLN A 65 0.12 6.92 -27.86
CA GLN A 65 -0.88 6.56 -26.85
C GLN A 65 -2.19 6.08 -27.50
N PRO A 66 -2.89 5.10 -26.87
CA PRO A 66 -4.25 4.73 -27.28
C PRO A 66 -5.20 5.92 -27.23
N SER A 67 -6.28 5.85 -28.01
CA SER A 67 -7.34 6.88 -28.02
C SER A 67 -8.46 6.60 -27.02
N GLU A 68 -8.50 5.37 -26.45
CA GLU A 68 -9.57 4.93 -25.55
C GLU A 68 -9.07 3.91 -24.52
N GLY A 69 -9.87 3.68 -23.48
CA GLY A 69 -9.54 2.77 -22.40
C GLY A 69 -8.50 3.33 -21.45
N TYR A 70 -7.80 2.44 -20.76
CA TYR A 70 -6.82 2.80 -19.74
C TYR A 70 -5.46 2.17 -20.04
N THR A 71 -4.39 2.85 -19.64
CA THR A 71 -3.05 2.24 -19.54
C THR A 71 -2.62 2.21 -18.09
N LEU A 72 -2.39 1.00 -17.57
CA LEU A 72 -1.86 0.75 -16.23
C LEU A 72 -0.36 0.50 -16.31
N PHE A 73 0.44 1.37 -15.69
CA PHE A 73 1.85 1.11 -15.46
C PHE A 73 2.02 0.31 -14.18
N SER A 74 2.68 -0.84 -14.26
CA SER A 74 2.87 -1.78 -13.16
C SER A 74 4.26 -2.40 -13.21
N HIS A 75 4.51 -3.38 -12.34
CA HIS A 75 5.68 -4.25 -12.38
C HIS A 75 5.25 -5.65 -11.96
N ARG A 76 5.87 -6.70 -12.55
CA ARG A 76 5.44 -8.11 -12.34
C ARG A 76 5.52 -8.59 -10.89
N SER A 77 6.30 -7.93 -10.03
CA SER A 77 6.38 -8.22 -8.59
C SER A 77 5.78 -7.12 -7.69
N ALA A 78 4.98 -6.18 -8.25
CA ALA A 78 4.42 -5.07 -7.50
C ALA A 78 2.94 -5.33 -7.10
N PRO A 79 2.64 -5.70 -5.84
CA PRO A 79 1.28 -6.00 -5.41
C PRO A 79 0.30 -4.83 -5.63
N ASN A 80 0.75 -3.58 -5.49
CA ASN A 80 -0.11 -2.41 -5.71
C ASN A 80 -0.57 -2.24 -7.16
N GLY A 81 0.20 -2.69 -8.14
CA GLY A 81 -0.25 -2.72 -9.55
C GLY A 81 -1.36 -3.74 -9.76
N PHE A 82 -1.21 -4.94 -9.21
CA PHE A 82 -2.25 -5.98 -9.26
C PHE A 82 -3.54 -5.56 -8.55
N LYS A 83 -3.44 -4.76 -7.48
CA LYS A 83 -4.60 -4.18 -6.80
C LYS A 83 -5.48 -3.36 -7.77
N VAL A 84 -4.85 -2.51 -8.58
CA VAL A 84 -5.55 -1.71 -9.61
C VAL A 84 -6.07 -2.59 -10.74
N ALA A 85 -5.28 -3.55 -11.23
CA ALA A 85 -5.69 -4.48 -12.28
C ALA A 85 -6.93 -5.31 -11.88
N ILE A 86 -7.04 -5.73 -10.62
CA ILE A 86 -8.22 -6.41 -10.08
C ILE A 86 -9.46 -5.53 -10.23
N ILE A 87 -9.40 -4.25 -9.83
CA ILE A 87 -10.55 -3.35 -9.90
C ILE A 87 -10.96 -3.06 -11.34
N LEU A 88 -9.99 -2.80 -12.22
CA LEU A 88 -10.26 -2.64 -13.67
C LEU A 88 -10.96 -3.87 -14.24
N SER A 89 -10.50 -5.07 -13.89
CA SER A 89 -11.07 -6.33 -14.34
C SER A 89 -12.46 -6.62 -13.77
N GLU A 90 -12.70 -6.31 -12.49
CA GLU A 90 -14.00 -6.48 -11.83
C GLU A 90 -15.07 -5.55 -12.41
N LEU A 91 -14.67 -4.33 -12.81
CA LEU A 91 -15.56 -3.37 -13.47
C LEU A 91 -15.65 -3.59 -14.98
N ASN A 92 -14.99 -4.63 -15.50
CA ASN A 92 -14.93 -4.95 -16.93
C ASN A 92 -14.51 -3.75 -17.81
N LEU A 93 -13.58 -2.94 -17.30
CA LEU A 93 -13.02 -1.80 -18.02
C LEU A 93 -11.92 -2.26 -18.98
N ASN A 94 -11.86 -1.63 -20.15
CA ASN A 94 -10.82 -1.93 -21.15
C ASN A 94 -9.50 -1.29 -20.75
N PHE A 95 -8.47 -2.09 -20.52
CA PHE A 95 -7.15 -1.57 -20.15
C PHE A 95 -6.01 -2.43 -20.71
N ASN A 96 -4.86 -1.79 -20.87
CA ASN A 96 -3.60 -2.43 -21.17
C ASN A 96 -2.60 -2.22 -20.03
N THR A 97 -1.81 -3.24 -19.70
CA THR A 97 -0.79 -3.14 -18.67
C THR A 97 0.61 -3.05 -19.28
N ILE A 98 1.34 -2.01 -18.91
CA ILE A 98 2.77 -1.86 -19.21
C ILE A 98 3.56 -2.22 -17.95
N PHE A 99 4.26 -3.37 -18.00
CA PHE A 99 5.17 -3.76 -16.93
C PHE A 99 6.52 -3.08 -17.15
N LEU A 100 6.85 -2.13 -16.26
CA LEU A 100 8.12 -1.40 -16.31
C LEU A 100 9.29 -2.31 -15.97
N ASP A 101 10.42 -2.12 -16.65
CA ASP A 101 11.68 -2.78 -16.32
C ASP A 101 12.47 -1.92 -15.33
N PHE A 102 12.44 -2.31 -14.06
CA PHE A 102 13.16 -1.60 -13.00
C PHE A 102 14.69 -1.74 -13.09
N ASN A 103 15.18 -2.81 -13.73
CA ASN A 103 16.62 -2.99 -13.94
C ASN A 103 17.17 -1.99 -14.97
N ASN A 104 16.33 -1.56 -15.92
CA ASN A 104 16.63 -0.53 -16.89
C ASN A 104 16.21 0.88 -16.44
N GLY A 105 15.72 1.05 -15.19
CA GLY A 105 15.36 2.35 -14.64
C GLY A 105 14.12 2.98 -15.27
N GLU A 106 13.26 2.23 -15.99
CA GLU A 106 12.09 2.76 -16.71
C GLU A 106 11.12 3.57 -15.81
N GLN A 107 11.04 3.24 -14.51
CA GLN A 107 10.25 4.01 -13.55
C GLN A 107 10.77 5.43 -13.30
N ARG A 108 12.01 5.71 -13.71
CA ARG A 108 12.68 7.02 -13.60
C ARG A 108 12.82 7.72 -14.95
N ALA A 109 12.30 7.14 -16.01
CA ALA A 109 12.28 7.81 -17.33
C ALA A 109 11.56 9.17 -17.22
N PRO A 110 12.08 10.25 -17.82
CA PRO A 110 11.52 11.59 -17.70
C PRO A 110 10.01 11.62 -18.01
N GLU A 111 9.59 10.92 -19.05
CA GLU A 111 8.19 10.84 -19.47
C GLU A 111 7.32 10.14 -18.41
N PHE A 112 7.82 9.08 -17.77
CA PHE A 112 7.08 8.42 -16.69
C PHE A 112 7.00 9.31 -15.45
N VAL A 113 8.03 10.04 -15.11
CA VAL A 113 8.05 10.98 -13.97
C VAL A 113 7.04 12.12 -14.17
N THR A 114 6.70 12.50 -15.40
CA THR A 114 5.65 13.49 -15.65
C THR A 114 4.26 13.00 -15.24
N ILE A 115 3.99 11.69 -15.28
CA ILE A 115 2.71 11.11 -14.88
C ILE A 115 2.71 10.62 -13.42
N ASN A 116 3.89 10.31 -12.88
CA ASN A 116 4.04 9.98 -11.47
C ASN A 116 5.38 10.52 -10.93
N PRO A 117 5.36 11.69 -10.27
CA PRO A 117 6.57 12.32 -9.74
C PRO A 117 7.27 11.50 -8.64
N ASN A 118 6.56 10.52 -8.04
CA ASN A 118 7.14 9.59 -7.06
C ASN A 118 8.01 8.49 -7.71
N ALA A 119 8.01 8.39 -9.06
CA ALA A 119 8.77 7.38 -9.81
C ALA A 119 8.48 5.93 -9.35
N ARG A 120 7.22 5.65 -8.97
CA ARG A 120 6.76 4.33 -8.50
C ARG A 120 5.55 3.85 -9.31
N VAL A 121 5.29 2.55 -9.22
CA VAL A 121 4.08 1.94 -9.75
C VAL A 121 3.10 1.63 -8.61
N PRO A 122 1.76 1.67 -8.86
CA PRO A 122 1.13 1.92 -10.15
C PRO A 122 1.00 3.40 -10.52
N ALA A 123 0.83 3.64 -11.81
CA ALA A 123 0.25 4.85 -12.37
C ALA A 123 -0.77 4.44 -13.43
N LEU A 124 -1.82 5.22 -13.61
CA LEU A 124 -2.88 4.98 -14.59
C LEU A 124 -3.02 6.19 -15.51
N ILE A 125 -3.22 5.95 -16.81
CA ILE A 125 -3.68 6.97 -17.76
C ILE A 125 -5.09 6.62 -18.21
N ASP A 126 -6.01 7.57 -18.12
CA ASP A 126 -7.35 7.50 -18.71
C ASP A 126 -7.33 8.22 -20.06
N HIS A 127 -7.36 7.43 -21.16
CA HIS A 127 -7.26 7.98 -22.52
C HIS A 127 -8.53 8.67 -23.00
N GLN A 128 -9.68 8.34 -22.42
CA GLN A 128 -10.96 8.98 -22.73
C GLN A 128 -11.17 10.31 -22.01
N ASN A 129 -10.30 10.63 -21.04
CA ASN A 129 -10.33 11.85 -20.28
C ASN A 129 -9.02 12.64 -20.47
N GLU A 130 -8.76 13.07 -21.70
CA GLU A 130 -7.61 13.93 -22.07
C GLU A 130 -6.24 13.34 -21.65
N ASN A 131 -6.10 12.02 -21.64
CA ASN A 131 -4.93 11.31 -21.14
C ASN A 131 -4.59 11.68 -19.67
N THR A 132 -5.61 11.90 -18.85
CA THR A 132 -5.44 12.24 -17.44
C THR A 132 -4.66 11.14 -16.73
N SER A 133 -3.59 11.51 -16.06
CA SER A 133 -2.75 10.60 -15.28
C SER A 133 -3.11 10.64 -13.80
N ILE A 134 -3.23 9.47 -13.20
CA ILE A 134 -3.48 9.27 -11.78
C ILE A 134 -2.43 8.34 -11.19
N TRP A 135 -1.92 8.66 -10.03
CA TRP A 135 -0.98 7.83 -9.28
C TRP A 135 -1.44 7.67 -7.82
N GLU A 136 -0.79 6.81 -7.03
CA GLU A 136 -1.25 6.19 -5.79
C GLU A 136 -2.40 5.19 -6.02
N SER A 137 -2.16 3.93 -5.68
CA SER A 137 -3.12 2.85 -5.95
C SER A 137 -4.50 3.07 -5.33
N GLY A 138 -4.56 3.69 -4.13
CA GLY A 138 -5.83 4.06 -3.49
C GLY A 138 -6.56 5.16 -4.24
N ALA A 139 -5.84 6.20 -4.69
CA ALA A 139 -6.42 7.31 -5.46
C ALA A 139 -6.91 6.84 -6.84
N ILE A 140 -6.15 5.96 -7.51
CA ILE A 140 -6.56 5.33 -8.77
C ILE A 140 -7.88 4.57 -8.59
N ILE A 141 -8.00 3.77 -7.53
CA ILE A 141 -9.21 3.00 -7.23
C ILE A 141 -10.41 3.92 -7.00
N LEU A 142 -10.24 4.96 -6.18
CA LEU A 142 -11.32 5.93 -5.91
C LEU A 142 -11.76 6.66 -7.19
N TYR A 143 -10.81 7.03 -8.05
CA TYR A 143 -11.11 7.61 -9.35
C TYR A 143 -11.96 6.66 -10.21
N LEU A 144 -11.53 5.41 -10.34
CA LEU A 144 -12.20 4.41 -11.18
C LEU A 144 -13.65 4.15 -10.72
N VAL A 145 -13.87 3.94 -9.42
CA VAL A 145 -15.23 3.64 -8.92
C VAL A 145 -16.13 4.87 -8.93
N SER A 146 -15.58 6.07 -8.68
CA SER A 146 -16.34 7.31 -8.74
C SER A 146 -16.75 7.65 -10.18
N LYS A 147 -15.84 7.47 -11.15
CA LYS A 147 -16.13 7.64 -12.57
C LYS A 147 -17.18 6.63 -13.03
N TYR A 148 -16.98 5.33 -12.67
CA TYR A 148 -17.90 4.25 -13.02
C TYR A 148 -19.31 4.52 -12.48
N LEU A 149 -19.44 4.91 -11.21
CA LEU A 149 -20.71 5.27 -10.59
C LEU A 149 -21.38 6.44 -11.34
N LYS A 150 -20.60 7.49 -11.68
CA LYS A 150 -21.12 8.66 -12.42
C LYS A 150 -21.63 8.30 -13.81
N GLU A 151 -20.95 7.38 -14.50
CA GLU A 151 -21.27 7.00 -15.88
C GLU A 151 -22.41 5.98 -15.97
N ASN A 152 -22.54 5.07 -14.97
CA ASN A 152 -23.49 3.95 -15.00
C ASN A 152 -24.65 4.10 -14.00
N GLY A 153 -24.63 5.09 -13.10
CA GLY A 153 -25.64 5.27 -12.06
C GLY A 153 -25.46 4.36 -10.83
N GLU A 154 -24.75 3.26 -10.98
CA GLU A 154 -24.41 2.33 -9.88
C GLU A 154 -23.01 1.76 -10.05
N CYS A 155 -22.40 1.28 -8.96
CA CYS A 155 -21.11 0.60 -9.01
C CYS A 155 -21.11 -0.61 -8.07
N PRO A 156 -20.85 -1.83 -8.58
CA PRO A 156 -20.91 -3.05 -7.76
C PRO A 156 -19.86 -3.10 -6.64
N LEU A 157 -18.77 -2.33 -6.76
CA LEU A 157 -17.65 -2.31 -5.81
C LEU A 157 -17.62 -1.05 -4.92
N TRP A 158 -18.59 -0.16 -5.10
CA TRP A 158 -18.68 1.13 -4.42
C TRP A 158 -20.13 1.40 -4.02
N SER A 159 -20.40 2.49 -3.34
CA SER A 159 -21.73 2.89 -2.90
C SER A 159 -22.05 4.31 -3.38
N ASP A 160 -23.33 4.63 -3.52
CA ASP A 160 -23.85 5.99 -3.67
C ASP A 160 -24.14 6.64 -2.30
N ASN A 161 -24.17 5.86 -1.22
CA ASN A 161 -24.36 6.35 0.14
C ASN A 161 -23.06 6.88 0.73
N LEU A 162 -23.03 8.14 1.14
CA LEU A 162 -21.84 8.82 1.66
C LEU A 162 -21.25 8.14 2.91
N ILE A 163 -22.09 7.59 3.79
CA ILE A 163 -21.65 6.90 5.01
C ILE A 163 -20.92 5.62 4.63
N GLU A 164 -21.53 4.80 3.77
CA GLU A 164 -20.91 3.57 3.28
C GLU A 164 -19.62 3.86 2.50
N GLN A 165 -19.60 4.88 1.62
CA GLN A 165 -18.39 5.37 0.96
C GLN A 165 -17.27 5.68 1.96
N SER A 166 -17.59 6.40 3.05
CA SER A 166 -16.62 6.76 4.08
C SER A 166 -16.06 5.54 4.81
N GLN A 167 -16.90 4.55 5.07
CA GLN A 167 -16.48 3.28 5.70
C GLN A 167 -15.59 2.46 4.75
N ILE A 168 -15.96 2.34 3.47
CA ILE A 168 -15.13 1.67 2.46
C ILE A 168 -13.79 2.39 2.31
N ALA A 169 -13.80 3.73 2.25
CA ALA A 169 -12.58 4.52 2.16
C ALA A 169 -11.69 4.35 3.40
N SER A 170 -12.26 4.25 4.61
CA SER A 170 -11.49 4.00 5.83
C SER A 170 -10.68 2.71 5.74
N TRP A 171 -11.29 1.61 5.28
CA TRP A 171 -10.59 0.35 5.07
C TRP A 171 -9.58 0.41 3.93
N LEU A 172 -9.89 1.12 2.84
CA LEU A 172 -8.94 1.34 1.75
C LEU A 172 -7.70 2.11 2.22
N PHE A 173 -7.88 3.17 3.03
CA PHE A 173 -6.77 3.93 3.62
C PHE A 173 -6.02 3.12 4.66
N PHE A 174 -6.68 2.31 5.48
CA PHE A 174 -6.04 1.37 6.39
C PHE A 174 -5.13 0.39 5.62
N GLN A 175 -5.60 -0.12 4.48
CA GLN A 175 -4.81 -0.98 3.61
C GLN A 175 -3.58 -0.25 3.03
N THR A 176 -3.74 0.97 2.53
CA THR A 176 -2.66 1.72 1.88
C THR A 176 -1.63 2.29 2.85
N SER A 177 -2.04 2.64 4.08
CA SER A 177 -1.17 3.28 5.07
C SER A 177 -0.56 2.32 6.09
N GLY A 178 -1.26 1.25 6.45
CA GLY A 178 -0.86 0.35 7.53
C GLY A 178 -0.55 -1.08 7.07
N HIS A 179 -1.36 -1.64 6.17
CA HIS A 179 -1.21 -3.03 5.75
C HIS A 179 -0.07 -3.19 4.71
N ALA A 180 -0.22 -2.59 3.54
CA ALA A 180 0.74 -2.73 2.45
C ALA A 180 2.15 -2.24 2.81
N PRO A 181 2.34 -1.04 3.40
CA PRO A 181 3.67 -0.55 3.73
C PRO A 181 4.41 -1.42 4.75
N MET A 182 3.71 -1.94 5.76
CA MET A 182 4.34 -2.75 6.79
C MET A 182 4.80 -4.11 6.26
N ILE A 183 4.00 -4.77 5.41
CA ILE A 183 4.44 -5.98 4.69
C ILE A 183 5.62 -5.65 3.78
N GLY A 184 5.57 -4.54 3.05
CA GLY A 184 6.64 -4.08 2.19
C GLY A 184 7.95 -3.85 2.93
N GLN A 185 7.92 -3.22 4.10
CA GLN A 185 9.10 -3.02 4.95
C GLN A 185 9.61 -4.33 5.54
N ALA A 186 8.73 -5.23 6.01
CA ALA A 186 9.12 -6.55 6.49
C ALA A 186 9.85 -7.37 5.40
N LEU A 187 9.33 -7.34 4.16
CA LEU A 187 9.99 -7.95 2.99
C LEU A 187 11.34 -7.29 2.69
N HIS A 188 11.40 -5.93 2.73
CA HIS A 188 12.61 -5.19 2.45
C HIS A 188 13.75 -5.59 3.40
N PHE A 189 13.52 -5.53 4.71
CA PHE A 189 14.54 -5.86 5.70
C PHE A 189 14.90 -7.35 5.74
N ARG A 190 14.01 -8.21 5.28
CA ARG A 190 14.28 -9.66 5.22
C ARG A 190 15.10 -10.07 4.00
N TYR A 191 14.87 -9.42 2.82
CA TYR A 191 15.40 -9.92 1.55
C TYR A 191 16.22 -8.92 0.75
N PHE A 192 16.03 -7.62 0.94
CA PHE A 192 16.58 -6.61 0.03
C PHE A 192 17.51 -5.59 0.71
N HIS A 193 17.52 -5.55 2.03
CA HIS A 193 18.38 -4.62 2.77
C HIS A 193 19.84 -5.06 2.66
N SER A 194 20.78 -4.09 2.55
CA SER A 194 22.20 -4.35 2.32
C SER A 194 22.91 -5.06 3.49
N CYS A 195 22.36 -4.96 4.69
CA CYS A 195 22.86 -5.67 5.87
C CYS A 195 21.71 -6.28 6.68
N SER A 196 22.00 -7.31 7.48
CA SER A 196 21.00 -7.93 8.36
C SER A 196 20.64 -7.00 9.52
N VAL A 197 19.32 -6.71 9.68
CA VAL A 197 18.77 -5.88 10.77
C VAL A 197 17.62 -6.66 11.42
N PRO A 198 17.89 -7.67 12.28
CA PRO A 198 16.86 -8.54 12.85
C PRO A 198 15.76 -7.79 13.59
N SER A 199 16.11 -6.73 14.33
CA SER A 199 15.15 -5.90 15.07
C SER A 199 14.16 -5.16 14.15
N ALA A 200 14.57 -4.78 12.94
CA ALA A 200 13.65 -4.20 11.96
C ALA A 200 12.71 -5.28 11.38
N VAL A 201 13.23 -6.47 11.08
CA VAL A 201 12.41 -7.60 10.63
C VAL A 201 11.35 -7.94 11.68
N GLU A 202 11.73 -8.06 12.95
CA GLU A 202 10.83 -8.32 14.08
C GLU A 202 9.79 -7.20 14.20
N ARG A 203 10.23 -5.93 14.30
CA ARG A 203 9.35 -4.76 14.44
C ARG A 203 8.26 -4.70 13.37
N TYR A 204 8.64 -4.87 12.09
CA TYR A 204 7.67 -4.80 11.00
C TYR A 204 6.79 -6.04 10.91
N THR A 205 7.30 -7.23 11.22
CA THR A 205 6.50 -8.46 11.26
C THR A 205 5.45 -8.40 12.37
N ASP A 206 5.79 -7.88 13.54
CA ASP A 206 4.86 -7.70 14.65
C ASP A 206 3.78 -6.65 14.33
N GLU A 207 4.15 -5.56 13.66
CA GLU A 207 3.16 -4.58 13.20
C GLU A 207 2.20 -5.18 12.17
N VAL A 208 2.69 -6.01 11.26
CA VAL A 208 1.83 -6.75 10.32
C VAL A 208 0.86 -7.66 11.05
N ARG A 209 1.31 -8.38 12.10
CA ARG A 209 0.40 -9.19 12.95
C ARG A 209 -0.66 -8.34 13.64
N ARG A 210 -0.27 -7.16 14.17
CA ARG A 210 -1.23 -6.23 14.77
C ARG A 210 -2.30 -5.80 13.75
N VAL A 211 -1.89 -5.46 12.54
CA VAL A 211 -2.80 -5.06 11.44
C VAL A 211 -3.75 -6.19 11.06
N TYR A 212 -3.24 -7.42 10.94
CA TYR A 212 -4.10 -8.58 10.70
C TYR A 212 -5.03 -8.90 11.87
N GLY A 213 -4.62 -8.63 13.11
CA GLY A 213 -5.49 -8.76 14.29
C GLY A 213 -6.72 -7.85 14.21
N VAL A 214 -6.55 -6.62 13.68
CA VAL A 214 -7.70 -5.71 13.45
C VAL A 214 -8.65 -6.26 12.40
N LEU A 215 -8.13 -6.80 11.29
CA LEU A 215 -8.94 -7.43 10.23
C LEU A 215 -9.65 -8.69 10.74
N GLU A 216 -8.95 -9.53 11.49
CA GLU A 216 -9.50 -10.76 12.05
C GLU A 216 -10.70 -10.48 12.95
N MET A 217 -10.56 -9.50 13.87
CA MET A 217 -11.68 -9.09 14.75
C MET A 217 -12.86 -8.58 13.94
N ALA A 218 -12.62 -7.64 12.99
CA ALA A 218 -13.70 -7.07 12.19
C ALA A 218 -14.44 -8.14 11.36
N LEU A 219 -13.72 -9.08 10.77
CA LEU A 219 -14.32 -10.17 9.99
C LEU A 219 -15.04 -11.19 10.87
N ALA A 220 -14.53 -11.47 12.09
CA ALA A 220 -15.20 -12.32 13.06
C ALA A 220 -16.54 -11.73 13.51
N GLU A 221 -16.57 -10.43 13.82
CA GLU A 221 -17.82 -9.70 14.15
C GLU A 221 -18.83 -9.75 12.99
N ARG A 222 -18.36 -9.57 11.74
CA ARG A 222 -19.21 -9.68 10.54
C ARG A 222 -19.76 -11.09 10.36
N ARG A 223 -18.97 -12.12 10.66
CA ARG A 223 -19.40 -13.52 10.61
C ARG A 223 -20.45 -13.84 11.67
N GLU A 224 -20.20 -13.39 12.90
CA GLU A 224 -21.18 -13.56 13.98
C GLU A 224 -22.52 -12.91 13.61
N ALA A 225 -22.51 -11.65 13.16
CA ALA A 225 -23.71 -10.95 12.72
C ALA A 225 -24.44 -11.70 11.60
N LEU A 226 -23.72 -12.15 10.57
CA LEU A 226 -24.30 -12.93 9.47
C LEU A 226 -24.99 -14.21 9.96
N ILE A 227 -24.33 -14.96 10.86
CA ILE A 227 -24.89 -16.22 11.40
C ILE A 227 -26.12 -15.92 12.23
N MET A 228 -26.09 -14.89 13.09
CA MET A 228 -27.22 -14.51 13.92
C MET A 228 -28.45 -14.10 13.09
N ASP A 229 -28.22 -13.43 11.96
CA ASP A 229 -29.29 -13.01 11.04
C ASP A 229 -29.87 -14.17 10.22
N LEU A 230 -29.04 -15.13 9.82
CA LEU A 230 -29.48 -16.21 8.92
C LEU A 230 -29.90 -17.49 9.67
N ASP A 231 -29.36 -17.75 10.85
CA ASP A 231 -29.59 -18.96 11.66
C ASP A 231 -30.39 -18.63 12.92
N VAL A 232 -31.52 -17.96 12.71
CA VAL A 232 -32.39 -17.40 13.79
C VAL A 232 -32.80 -18.46 14.81
N ASP A 233 -33.08 -19.69 14.35
CA ASP A 233 -33.51 -20.80 15.23
C ASP A 233 -32.43 -21.19 16.25
N ASN A 234 -31.18 -21.00 15.93
CA ASN A 234 -30.04 -21.35 16.77
C ASN A 234 -29.38 -20.12 17.42
N ALA A 235 -29.81 -18.90 17.12
CA ALA A 235 -29.19 -17.66 17.59
C ALA A 235 -29.08 -17.58 19.12
N ALA A 236 -30.10 -18.04 19.85
CA ALA A 236 -30.08 -18.09 21.32
C ALA A 236 -28.99 -19.01 21.87
N ALA A 237 -28.75 -20.16 21.23
CA ALA A 237 -27.69 -21.10 21.62
C ALA A 237 -26.28 -20.56 21.33
N TYR A 238 -26.11 -19.83 20.22
CA TYR A 238 -24.88 -19.13 19.91
C TYR A 238 -24.58 -18.01 20.92
N SER A 239 -25.55 -17.15 21.19
CA SER A 239 -25.44 -16.07 22.21
C SER A 239 -25.15 -16.58 23.62
N ALA A 240 -25.72 -17.72 24.00
CA ALA A 240 -25.45 -18.35 25.27
C ALA A 240 -24.11 -19.10 25.34
N GLY A 241 -23.39 -19.21 24.23
CA GLY A 241 -22.13 -19.96 24.13
C GLY A 241 -22.29 -21.48 24.28
N THR A 242 -23.52 -22.02 24.21
CA THR A 242 -23.79 -23.45 24.31
C THR A 242 -23.54 -24.18 23.00
N THR A 243 -23.58 -23.47 21.90
CA THR A 243 -23.25 -23.98 20.56
C THR A 243 -22.23 -23.06 19.92
N PRO A 244 -21.06 -23.57 19.44
CA PRO A 244 -20.09 -22.73 18.77
C PRO A 244 -20.60 -22.30 17.38
N LEU A 245 -20.30 -21.07 16.96
CA LEU A 245 -20.64 -20.52 15.63
C LEU A 245 -20.18 -21.41 14.48
N SER A 246 -19.09 -22.16 14.66
CA SER A 246 -18.53 -23.07 13.65
C SER A 246 -19.46 -24.24 13.30
N GLN A 247 -20.51 -24.49 14.08
CA GLN A 247 -21.52 -25.51 13.79
C GLN A 247 -22.67 -24.98 12.91
N SER A 248 -22.75 -23.68 12.69
CA SER A 248 -23.74 -23.11 11.78
C SER A 248 -23.46 -23.54 10.33
N ARG A 249 -24.52 -23.89 9.61
CA ARG A 249 -24.43 -24.14 8.15
C ARG A 249 -24.00 -22.91 7.34
N TYR A 250 -24.05 -21.73 7.94
CA TYR A 250 -23.64 -20.46 7.33
C TYR A 250 -22.20 -20.07 7.67
N PHE A 251 -21.47 -20.89 8.45
CA PHE A 251 -20.13 -20.56 8.93
C PHE A 251 -19.10 -20.33 7.81
N ASP A 252 -19.27 -20.96 6.66
CA ASP A 252 -18.39 -20.79 5.50
C ASP A 252 -18.92 -19.80 4.46
N TYR A 253 -20.01 -19.09 4.74
CA TYR A 253 -20.52 -18.05 3.85
C TYR A 253 -19.52 -16.89 3.78
N PRO A 254 -19.40 -16.19 2.63
CA PRO A 254 -18.53 -15.04 2.50
C PRO A 254 -19.00 -13.90 3.42
N VAL A 255 -18.05 -13.25 4.08
CA VAL A 255 -18.26 -12.01 4.83
C VAL A 255 -17.37 -10.93 4.23
N TRP A 256 -17.79 -9.68 4.35
CA TRP A 256 -17.13 -8.53 3.76
C TRP A 256 -16.92 -7.46 4.83
N LEU A 257 -15.91 -6.62 4.65
CA LEU A 257 -15.59 -5.56 5.58
C LEU A 257 -16.74 -4.59 5.75
N ILE A 258 -17.46 -4.28 4.65
CA ILE A 258 -18.61 -3.39 4.65
C ILE A 258 -19.75 -4.01 3.83
N GLY A 259 -20.97 -3.96 4.37
CA GLY A 259 -22.15 -4.42 3.66
C GLY A 259 -22.20 -5.94 3.46
N ASP A 260 -22.87 -6.35 2.40
CA ASP A 260 -23.16 -7.75 2.05
C ASP A 260 -22.47 -8.22 0.76
N ARG A 261 -21.61 -7.37 0.18
CA ARG A 261 -20.88 -7.62 -1.07
C ARG A 261 -19.41 -7.24 -0.97
N ALA A 262 -18.59 -7.82 -1.83
CA ALA A 262 -17.21 -7.38 -1.99
C ALA A 262 -17.15 -5.93 -2.48
N THR A 263 -16.31 -5.11 -1.85
CA THR A 263 -16.04 -3.73 -2.24
C THR A 263 -14.58 -3.54 -2.63
N VAL A 264 -14.21 -2.35 -3.08
CA VAL A 264 -12.80 -2.01 -3.33
C VAL A 264 -11.94 -2.13 -2.08
N ALA A 265 -12.53 -1.95 -0.89
CA ALA A 265 -11.83 -2.16 0.37
C ALA A 265 -11.33 -3.61 0.46
N ASP A 266 -12.24 -4.59 0.29
CA ASP A 266 -11.92 -6.01 0.38
C ASP A 266 -10.85 -6.41 -0.64
N LEU A 267 -11.08 -6.10 -1.91
CA LEU A 267 -10.22 -6.51 -3.02
C LEU A 267 -8.81 -5.91 -2.96
N SER A 268 -8.66 -4.77 -2.28
CA SER A 268 -7.36 -4.08 -2.14
C SER A 268 -6.35 -4.87 -1.31
N PHE A 269 -6.79 -5.75 -0.43
CA PHE A 269 -5.90 -6.55 0.42
C PHE A 269 -5.31 -7.77 -0.30
N VAL A 270 -6.00 -8.28 -1.32
CA VAL A 270 -5.69 -9.57 -1.96
C VAL A 270 -4.23 -9.71 -2.40
N PRO A 271 -3.62 -8.79 -3.15
CA PRO A 271 -2.26 -8.99 -3.65
C PRO A 271 -1.22 -9.06 -2.54
N TRP A 272 -1.43 -8.33 -1.44
CA TRP A 272 -0.53 -8.35 -0.31
C TRP A 272 -0.76 -9.56 0.60
N ASN A 273 -2.01 -10.00 0.79
CA ASN A 273 -2.32 -11.26 1.47
C ASN A 273 -1.68 -12.47 0.76
N ASN A 274 -1.53 -12.39 -0.57
CA ASN A 274 -0.93 -13.46 -1.38
C ASN A 274 0.60 -13.57 -1.24
N VAL A 275 1.26 -12.62 -0.58
CA VAL A 275 2.73 -12.63 -0.40
C VAL A 275 3.16 -12.61 1.08
N VAL A 276 2.22 -12.55 2.02
CA VAL A 276 2.53 -12.39 3.45
C VAL A 276 3.21 -13.60 4.08
N ASP A 277 3.02 -14.79 3.53
CA ASP A 277 3.71 -16.02 3.93
C ASP A 277 5.23 -15.89 3.82
N ARG A 278 5.73 -15.06 2.90
CA ARG A 278 7.16 -14.78 2.72
C ARG A 278 7.79 -14.10 3.93
N ILE A 279 7.03 -13.40 4.76
CA ILE A 279 7.52 -12.83 6.01
C ILE A 279 7.28 -13.73 7.23
N GLY A 280 6.82 -14.97 7.00
CA GLY A 280 6.63 -15.98 8.03
C GLY A 280 5.29 -15.91 8.76
N ILE A 281 4.30 -15.21 8.20
CA ILE A 281 2.92 -15.17 8.73
C ILE A 281 2.07 -16.19 7.98
N ASN A 282 1.45 -17.11 8.72
CA ASN A 282 0.54 -18.09 8.18
C ASN A 282 -0.91 -17.68 8.47
N LEU A 283 -1.57 -17.06 7.48
CA LEU A 283 -2.96 -16.58 7.64
C LEU A 283 -3.91 -17.69 8.10
N LYS A 284 -3.77 -18.92 7.58
CA LYS A 284 -4.67 -20.02 7.95
C LYS A 284 -4.61 -20.38 9.43
N ASN A 285 -3.42 -20.29 10.02
CA ASN A 285 -3.19 -20.70 11.41
C ASN A 285 -3.33 -19.53 12.38
N GLU A 286 -2.90 -18.33 11.99
CA GLU A 286 -2.85 -17.15 12.86
C GLU A 286 -4.09 -16.27 12.74
N PHE A 287 -4.75 -16.22 11.55
CA PHE A 287 -5.86 -15.33 11.23
C PHE A 287 -6.91 -16.04 10.34
N PRO A 288 -7.66 -17.00 10.91
CA PRO A 288 -8.54 -17.88 10.13
C PRO A 288 -9.68 -17.16 9.40
N GLU A 289 -10.23 -16.06 9.94
CA GLU A 289 -11.26 -15.28 9.25
C GLU A 289 -10.66 -14.50 8.06
N VAL A 290 -9.49 -13.89 8.23
CA VAL A 290 -8.75 -13.25 7.13
C VAL A 290 -8.40 -14.28 6.05
N TYR A 291 -8.01 -15.49 6.44
CA TYR A 291 -7.75 -16.57 5.48
C TYR A 291 -8.99 -16.95 4.66
N LYS A 292 -10.14 -17.19 5.30
CA LYS A 292 -11.39 -17.52 4.62
C LYS A 292 -11.81 -16.40 3.67
N TRP A 293 -11.81 -15.17 4.15
CA TRP A 293 -12.12 -13.98 3.38
C TRP A 293 -11.22 -13.84 2.15
N THR A 294 -9.90 -13.99 2.31
CA THR A 294 -8.95 -13.98 1.19
C THR A 294 -9.26 -15.10 0.18
N LYS A 295 -9.59 -16.30 0.65
CA LYS A 295 -9.94 -17.44 -0.23
C LYS A 295 -11.21 -17.18 -1.04
N HIS A 296 -12.23 -16.51 -0.49
CA HIS A 296 -13.41 -16.13 -1.24
C HIS A 296 -13.08 -15.15 -2.36
N MET A 297 -12.26 -14.14 -2.10
CA MET A 297 -11.80 -13.20 -3.11
C MET A 297 -10.95 -13.85 -4.20
N MET A 298 -10.05 -14.75 -3.83
CA MET A 298 -9.15 -15.47 -4.76
C MET A 298 -9.88 -16.40 -5.75
N ARG A 299 -11.16 -16.71 -5.53
CA ARG A 299 -12.00 -17.49 -6.47
C ARG A 299 -12.63 -16.63 -7.56
N ARG A 300 -12.59 -15.31 -7.46
CA ARG A 300 -13.18 -14.39 -8.44
C ARG A 300 -12.35 -14.40 -9.72
N GLN A 301 -13.03 -14.50 -10.88
CA GLN A 301 -12.34 -14.60 -12.18
C GLN A 301 -11.46 -13.37 -12.48
N ALA A 302 -11.94 -12.18 -12.13
CA ALA A 302 -11.16 -10.95 -12.28
C ALA A 302 -9.87 -10.96 -11.45
N VAL A 303 -9.92 -11.47 -10.21
CA VAL A 303 -8.74 -11.62 -9.35
C VAL A 303 -7.76 -12.62 -9.95
N ILE A 304 -8.26 -13.77 -10.44
CA ILE A 304 -7.41 -14.81 -11.04
C ILE A 304 -6.68 -14.27 -12.28
N ARG A 305 -7.40 -13.59 -13.19
CA ARG A 305 -6.81 -12.99 -14.40
C ARG A 305 -5.77 -11.93 -14.05
N ALA A 306 -6.15 -10.97 -13.21
CA ALA A 306 -5.26 -9.89 -12.81
C ALA A 306 -3.95 -10.40 -12.18
N LEU A 307 -4.01 -11.41 -11.29
CA LEU A 307 -2.82 -11.98 -10.65
C LEU A 307 -1.93 -12.80 -11.61
N ARG A 308 -2.48 -13.28 -12.72
CA ARG A 308 -1.68 -13.90 -13.80
C ARG A 308 -1.01 -12.87 -14.70
N GLY A 309 -1.49 -11.63 -14.70
CA GLY A 309 -1.04 -10.56 -15.59
C GLY A 309 -1.65 -10.64 -16.97
N ASP A 310 -2.87 -11.24 -17.03
CA ASP A 310 -3.69 -11.37 -18.25
C ASP A 310 -4.57 -10.13 -18.43
#